data_5489fedba56ac562db8223e94ad71ab2
#
_entry.id   5489fedba56ac562db8223e94ad71ab2
#
_cell.length_a   1.000
_cell.length_b   1.000
_cell.length_c   1.000
_cell.angle_alpha   90.00
_cell.angle_beta   90.00
_cell.angle_gamma   90.00
#
_symmetry.space_group_name_H-M   'P 1'
#
loop_
_entity.id
_entity.type
_entity.pdbx_description
1 polymer ?
#
loop_
_entity_poly.entity_id
_entity_poly.type
_entity_poly.pdbx_seq_one_letter_code
_entity_poly.pdbx_strand_id
1 'polypeptide(L)'
;MKKLIKKILRLLGWKLIKIKIKKPTSYAFGKPEIQDFEYINKASGVLHLGGHRGVEAAVYNWLNKKVLWVEAIPDLFDELKDNIQIFYNQDAICALLGDVDKKKTKFFLSNKDQSCSSIFDLSEEVKRKELWKEHDLKINNHINLQMRTLDSIFNEKNIDSNDYDHWVMDLQGAELICLKGSNQSIKNCKSIHIEISKKNYYEGGAKWSEIKEFLDQKGFKLFKEPKSDHEDVLFIKNS
;
A
#
# COMPACT_ATOMS: atom_id res chain seq x y z
N MET A 1 -8.63 -40.48 12.36
CA MET A 1 -7.40 -39.68 12.50
C MET A 1 -7.62 -38.27 13.10
N LYS A 2 -8.36 -37.35 12.50
CA LYS A 2 -8.58 -35.96 13.01
C LYS A 2 -9.18 -35.87 14.44
N LYS A 3 -10.09 -36.78 14.83
CA LYS A 3 -10.68 -36.80 16.19
C LYS A 3 -9.67 -37.20 17.26
N LEU A 4 -8.74 -38.14 16.94
CA LEU A 4 -7.71 -38.61 17.85
C LEU A 4 -6.66 -37.51 18.11
N ILE A 5 -6.21 -36.82 17.04
CA ILE A 5 -5.28 -35.69 17.12
C ILE A 5 -5.87 -34.56 18.00
N LYS A 6 -7.15 -34.22 17.84
CA LYS A 6 -7.82 -33.23 18.69
C LYS A 6 -7.87 -33.64 20.18
N LYS A 7 -8.02 -34.96 20.46
CA LYS A 7 -8.05 -35.48 21.83
C LYS A 7 -6.66 -35.38 22.47
N ILE A 8 -5.61 -35.76 21.73
CA ILE A 8 -4.22 -35.69 22.21
C ILE A 8 -3.80 -34.24 22.47
N LEU A 9 -4.09 -33.33 21.56
CA LEU A 9 -3.76 -31.90 21.72
C LEU A 9 -4.47 -31.27 22.91
N ARG A 10 -5.75 -31.65 23.18
CA ARG A 10 -6.46 -31.18 24.37
C ARG A 10 -5.84 -31.68 25.67
N LEU A 11 -5.32 -32.92 25.70
CA LEU A 11 -4.61 -33.47 26.85
C LEU A 11 -3.30 -32.75 27.14
N LEU A 12 -2.69 -32.16 26.11
CA LEU A 12 -1.46 -31.35 26.18
C LEU A 12 -1.75 -29.86 26.42
N GLY A 13 -3.00 -29.46 26.68
CA GLY A 13 -3.37 -28.07 26.88
C GLY A 13 -3.46 -27.23 25.59
N TRP A 14 -3.41 -27.88 24.42
CA TRP A 14 -3.41 -27.22 23.13
C TRP A 14 -4.81 -27.23 22.49
N LYS A 15 -5.25 -26.09 21.96
CA LYS A 15 -6.52 -25.96 21.26
C LYS A 15 -6.25 -25.77 19.76
N LEU A 16 -6.72 -26.70 18.92
CA LEU A 16 -6.75 -26.47 17.48
C LEU A 16 -7.80 -25.40 17.16
N ILE A 17 -7.33 -24.21 16.83
CA ILE A 17 -8.17 -23.16 16.30
C ILE A 17 -8.15 -23.34 14.77
N LYS A 18 -9.34 -23.45 14.17
CA LYS A 18 -9.47 -23.40 12.72
C LYS A 18 -9.30 -21.93 12.30
N ILE A 19 -8.08 -21.53 11.99
CA ILE A 19 -7.86 -20.25 11.33
C ILE A 19 -8.57 -20.37 9.97
N LYS A 20 -9.65 -19.64 9.80
CA LYS A 20 -10.19 -19.37 8.48
C LYS A 20 -9.23 -18.37 7.85
N ILE A 21 -8.16 -18.87 7.25
CA ILE A 21 -7.46 -18.10 6.23
C ILE A 21 -8.53 -17.91 5.16
N LYS A 22 -9.12 -16.72 5.07
CA LYS A 22 -9.83 -16.31 3.86
C LYS A 22 -8.80 -16.54 2.76
N LYS A 23 -9.12 -17.40 1.78
CA LYS A 23 -8.26 -17.55 0.61
C LYS A 23 -8.00 -16.12 0.13
N PRO A 24 -6.74 -15.71 -0.06
CA PRO A 24 -6.48 -14.43 -0.67
C PRO A 24 -7.34 -14.40 -1.93
N THR A 25 -8.21 -13.41 -2.04
CA THR A 25 -8.92 -13.15 -3.28
C THR A 25 -7.82 -12.95 -4.31
N SER A 26 -7.96 -13.53 -5.48
CA SER A 26 -6.96 -13.66 -6.55
C SER A 26 -6.42 -12.33 -7.12
N TYR A 27 -6.55 -11.25 -6.39
CA TYR A 27 -6.16 -9.87 -6.74
C TYR A 27 -4.84 -9.41 -6.11
N ALA A 28 -4.24 -10.21 -5.25
CA ALA A 28 -3.09 -9.76 -4.49
C ALA A 28 -1.81 -9.56 -5.34
N PHE A 29 -1.74 -10.17 -6.48
CA PHE A 29 -0.64 -9.97 -7.41
C PHE A 29 -1.21 -10.13 -8.83
N GLY A 30 -1.34 -9.05 -9.56
CA GLY A 30 -1.08 -9.15 -10.98
C GLY A 30 0.25 -9.90 -11.05
N LYS A 31 0.40 -10.96 -11.86
CA LYS A 31 1.59 -11.83 -11.85
C LYS A 31 2.82 -10.98 -11.58
N PRO A 32 3.47 -11.07 -10.39
CA PRO A 32 4.61 -10.23 -10.09
C PRO A 32 5.61 -10.49 -11.20
N GLU A 33 5.99 -9.47 -11.94
CA GLU A 33 7.07 -9.64 -12.89
C GLU A 33 8.28 -10.07 -12.05
N ILE A 34 9.01 -11.10 -12.46
CA ILE A 34 10.16 -11.66 -11.73
C ILE A 34 11.13 -10.55 -11.28
N GLN A 35 11.16 -9.45 -11.99
CA GLN A 35 11.96 -8.26 -11.74
C GLN A 35 11.60 -7.55 -10.44
N ASP A 36 10.33 -7.46 -10.05
CA ASP A 36 9.91 -6.81 -8.80
C ASP A 36 10.40 -7.60 -7.58
N PHE A 37 10.36 -8.92 -7.65
CA PHE A 37 10.92 -9.80 -6.62
C PHE A 37 12.42 -9.58 -6.40
N GLU A 38 13.17 -9.32 -7.46
CA GLU A 38 14.60 -9.07 -7.36
C GLU A 38 14.89 -7.82 -6.53
N TYR A 39 14.13 -6.73 -6.75
CA TYR A 39 14.29 -5.49 -6.00
C TYR A 39 13.84 -5.62 -4.56
N ILE A 40 12.70 -6.24 -4.30
CA ILE A 40 12.24 -6.56 -2.94
C ILE A 40 13.28 -7.45 -2.25
N ASN A 41 13.80 -8.47 -2.93
CA ASN A 41 14.78 -9.38 -2.33
C ASN A 41 16.12 -8.70 -1.99
N LYS A 42 16.54 -7.70 -2.75
CA LYS A 42 17.76 -6.92 -2.50
C LYS A 42 17.56 -5.83 -1.45
N ALA A 43 16.33 -5.43 -1.17
CA ALA A 43 16.01 -4.35 -0.24
C ALA A 43 16.39 -4.69 1.20
N SER A 44 16.75 -3.68 1.98
CA SER A 44 16.91 -3.76 3.43
C SER A 44 15.55 -4.03 4.11
N GLY A 45 14.51 -3.36 3.65
CA GLY A 45 13.13 -3.55 4.04
C GLY A 45 12.17 -2.86 3.10
N VAL A 46 10.89 -3.08 3.33
CA VAL A 46 9.78 -2.58 2.52
C VAL A 46 8.96 -1.55 3.30
N LEU A 47 8.72 -0.41 2.70
CA LEU A 47 7.70 0.54 3.13
C LEU A 47 6.48 0.39 2.24
N HIS A 48 5.38 -0.11 2.78
CA HIS A 48 4.15 -0.35 2.04
C HIS A 48 3.10 0.70 2.40
N LEU A 49 2.83 1.60 1.49
CA LEU A 49 1.93 2.75 1.63
C LEU A 49 0.61 2.46 0.91
N GLY A 50 -0.47 2.39 1.69
CA GLY A 50 -1.77 1.85 1.26
C GLY A 50 -1.85 0.35 1.55
N GLY A 51 -1.64 -0.02 2.83
CA GLY A 51 -1.49 -1.43 3.23
C GLY A 51 -2.75 -2.27 3.15
N HIS A 52 -3.92 -1.63 3.08
CA HIS A 52 -5.23 -2.29 3.10
C HIS A 52 -5.27 -3.39 4.18
N ARG A 53 -5.40 -4.66 3.81
CA ARG A 53 -5.40 -5.82 4.74
C ARG A 53 -4.07 -6.57 4.81
N GLY A 54 -3.00 -6.07 4.19
CA GLY A 54 -1.68 -6.70 4.22
C GLY A 54 -1.63 -8.07 3.52
N VAL A 55 -2.25 -8.19 2.36
CA VAL A 55 -2.33 -9.48 1.64
C VAL A 55 -0.96 -10.00 1.20
N GLU A 56 0.03 -9.13 1.03
CA GLU A 56 1.42 -9.41 0.66
C GLU A 56 2.28 -9.82 1.87
N ALA A 57 1.79 -9.70 3.09
CA ALA A 57 2.56 -9.92 4.31
C ALA A 57 3.26 -11.28 4.36
N ALA A 58 2.60 -12.35 3.89
CA ALA A 58 3.17 -13.67 3.84
C ALA A 58 4.36 -13.76 2.86
N VAL A 59 4.32 -13.03 1.75
CA VAL A 59 5.41 -12.99 0.76
C VAL A 59 6.60 -12.24 1.32
N TYR A 60 6.38 -11.07 1.93
CA TYR A 60 7.45 -10.33 2.58
C TYR A 60 8.12 -11.12 3.71
N ASN A 61 7.32 -11.86 4.50
CA ASN A 61 7.86 -12.75 5.52
C ASN A 61 8.67 -13.89 4.91
N TRP A 62 8.20 -14.50 3.80
CA TRP A 62 8.96 -15.54 3.09
C TRP A 62 10.30 -15.01 2.58
N LEU A 63 10.35 -13.76 2.11
CA LEU A 63 11.57 -13.07 1.70
C LEU A 63 12.40 -12.54 2.89
N ASN A 64 11.96 -12.80 4.12
CA ASN A 64 12.58 -12.31 5.36
C ASN A 64 12.78 -10.79 5.38
N LYS A 65 11.78 -10.02 4.93
CA LYS A 65 11.85 -8.56 4.88
C LYS A 65 11.27 -7.92 6.14
N LYS A 66 11.95 -6.87 6.62
CA LYS A 66 11.36 -5.90 7.54
C LYS A 66 10.34 -5.09 6.77
N VAL A 67 9.12 -4.93 7.32
CA VAL A 67 8.06 -4.19 6.63
C VAL A 67 7.42 -3.19 7.56
N LEU A 68 7.26 -1.97 7.06
CA LEU A 68 6.41 -0.96 7.67
C LEU A 68 5.23 -0.69 6.75
N TRP A 69 4.04 -1.00 7.26
CA TRP A 69 2.78 -0.73 6.58
C TRP A 69 2.20 0.60 7.03
N VAL A 70 1.58 1.32 6.10
CA VAL A 70 0.78 2.51 6.43
C VAL A 70 -0.60 2.36 5.80
N GLU A 71 -1.64 2.45 6.64
CA GLU A 71 -3.04 2.38 6.22
C GLU A 71 -3.81 3.57 6.81
N ALA A 72 -4.65 4.22 5.99
CA ALA A 72 -5.38 5.42 6.40
C ALA A 72 -6.71 5.11 7.10
N ILE A 73 -7.39 4.04 6.71
CA ILE A 73 -8.73 3.70 7.19
C ILE A 73 -8.61 2.90 8.50
N PRO A 74 -9.13 3.42 9.64
CA PRO A 74 -8.94 2.76 10.93
C PRO A 74 -9.40 1.29 10.97
N ASP A 75 -10.57 0.98 10.42
CA ASP A 75 -11.09 -0.38 10.43
C ASP A 75 -10.20 -1.35 9.61
N LEU A 76 -9.69 -0.89 8.46
CA LEU A 76 -8.74 -1.68 7.65
C LEU A 76 -7.38 -1.80 8.33
N PHE A 77 -6.93 -0.76 9.02
CA PHE A 77 -5.72 -0.81 9.82
C PHE A 77 -5.80 -1.85 10.93
N ASP A 78 -6.94 -1.95 11.62
CA ASP A 78 -7.14 -2.98 12.64
C ASP A 78 -7.10 -4.38 12.03
N GLU A 79 -7.76 -4.60 10.88
CA GLU A 79 -7.67 -5.85 10.12
C GLU A 79 -6.22 -6.14 9.67
N LEU A 80 -5.49 -5.14 9.19
CA LEU A 80 -4.08 -5.25 8.82
C LEU A 80 -3.23 -5.69 10.01
N LYS A 81 -3.38 -5.02 11.16
CA LYS A 81 -2.66 -5.36 12.39
C LYS A 81 -2.92 -6.82 12.81
N ASP A 82 -4.16 -7.27 12.75
CA ASP A 82 -4.52 -8.65 13.07
C ASP A 82 -3.88 -9.66 12.08
N ASN A 83 -3.81 -9.29 10.80
CA ASN A 83 -3.25 -10.16 9.77
C ASN A 83 -1.72 -10.28 9.87
N ILE A 84 -1.02 -9.19 10.24
CA ILE A 84 0.45 -9.19 10.30
C ILE A 84 1.01 -9.60 11.66
N GLN A 85 0.22 -9.67 12.74
CA GLN A 85 0.68 -9.94 14.12
C GLN A 85 1.50 -11.24 14.27
N ILE A 86 1.34 -12.18 13.34
CA ILE A 86 2.10 -13.44 13.33
C ILE A 86 3.52 -13.27 12.74
N PHE A 87 3.84 -12.13 12.17
CA PHE A 87 5.11 -11.84 11.52
C PHE A 87 5.92 -10.84 12.37
N TYR A 88 6.98 -11.29 13.01
CA TYR A 88 7.78 -10.52 13.98
C TYR A 88 8.52 -9.33 13.37
N ASN A 89 8.71 -9.32 12.05
CA ASN A 89 9.45 -8.30 11.30
C ASN A 89 8.54 -7.29 10.56
N GLN A 90 7.25 -7.28 10.88
CA GLN A 90 6.27 -6.40 10.25
C GLN A 90 5.54 -5.56 11.30
N ASP A 91 5.40 -4.28 11.05
CA ASP A 91 4.63 -3.34 11.87
C ASP A 91 3.78 -2.43 11.00
N ALA A 92 2.77 -1.77 11.59
CA ALA A 92 1.86 -0.92 10.88
C ALA A 92 1.57 0.40 11.61
N ILE A 93 1.26 1.44 10.83
CA ILE A 93 0.88 2.76 11.30
C ILE A 93 -0.45 3.16 10.66
N CYS A 94 -1.41 3.59 11.50
CA CYS A 94 -2.64 4.20 11.02
C CYS A 94 -2.39 5.68 10.73
N ALA A 95 -2.34 6.06 9.45
CA ALA A 95 -2.14 7.44 9.06
C ALA A 95 -2.63 7.73 7.64
N LEU A 96 -3.29 8.86 7.43
CA LEU A 96 -3.51 9.42 6.12
C LEU A 96 -2.26 10.18 5.68
N LEU A 97 -1.62 9.70 4.63
CA LEU A 97 -0.40 10.32 4.10
C LEU A 97 -0.72 11.51 3.18
N GLY A 98 0.16 12.51 3.21
CA GLY A 98 0.05 13.67 2.34
C GLY A 98 1.26 14.60 2.42
N ASP A 99 1.12 15.81 1.89
CA ASP A 99 2.19 16.80 1.75
C ASP A 99 2.28 17.78 2.93
N VAL A 100 1.30 17.78 3.82
CA VAL A 100 1.23 18.71 4.96
C VAL A 100 0.63 18.05 6.19
N ASP A 101 1.20 18.38 7.36
CA ASP A 101 0.72 17.87 8.64
C ASP A 101 -0.54 18.59 9.13
N LYS A 102 -1.38 17.84 9.88
CA LYS A 102 -2.56 18.33 10.61
C LYS A 102 -3.67 18.91 9.76
N LYS A 103 -3.62 18.80 8.45
CA LYS A 103 -4.72 19.19 7.57
C LYS A 103 -5.87 18.20 7.73
N LYS A 104 -7.03 18.68 8.14
CA LYS A 104 -8.27 17.90 8.12
C LYS A 104 -8.69 17.68 6.68
N THR A 105 -8.82 16.42 6.30
CA THR A 105 -9.09 16.00 4.92
C THR A 105 -10.25 15.03 4.91
N LYS A 106 -11.17 15.26 3.99
CA LYS A 106 -12.25 14.33 3.67
C LYS A 106 -11.65 13.13 2.93
N PHE A 107 -11.96 11.93 3.39
CA PHE A 107 -11.51 10.69 2.79
C PHE A 107 -12.74 9.88 2.35
N PHE A 108 -12.84 9.62 1.06
CA PHE A 108 -13.99 8.98 0.42
C PHE A 108 -13.86 7.46 0.48
N LEU A 109 -14.90 6.79 0.96
CA LEU A 109 -14.94 5.33 1.14
C LEU A 109 -15.69 4.67 -0.02
N SER A 110 -15.01 3.78 -0.73
CA SER A 110 -15.59 3.04 -1.84
C SER A 110 -16.39 1.81 -1.38
N ASN A 111 -17.28 1.32 -2.26
CA ASN A 111 -18.09 0.11 -2.03
C ASN A 111 -17.33 -1.20 -2.28
N LYS A 112 -16.13 -1.15 -2.85
CA LYS A 112 -15.32 -2.32 -3.24
C LYS A 112 -14.32 -2.69 -2.14
N ASP A 113 -14.83 -3.18 -1.01
CA ASP A 113 -13.98 -3.54 0.13
C ASP A 113 -13.07 -2.39 0.59
N GLN A 114 -13.47 -1.16 0.26
CA GLN A 114 -12.74 0.10 0.47
C GLN A 114 -11.40 0.19 -0.28
N SER A 115 -11.09 -0.74 -1.19
CA SER A 115 -9.81 -0.79 -1.90
C SER A 115 -9.56 0.40 -2.85
N CYS A 116 -10.63 1.05 -3.32
CA CYS A 116 -10.55 2.25 -4.17
C CYS A 116 -10.90 3.54 -3.39
N SER A 117 -10.66 3.56 -2.08
CA SER A 117 -10.92 4.71 -1.24
C SER A 117 -9.78 5.72 -1.33
N SER A 118 -10.11 7.01 -1.36
CA SER A 118 -9.14 8.08 -1.64
C SER A 118 -9.48 9.38 -0.93
N ILE A 119 -8.52 10.31 -0.87
CA ILE A 119 -8.77 11.71 -0.55
C ILE A 119 -9.49 12.44 -1.70
N PHE A 120 -9.54 11.85 -2.87
CA PHE A 120 -10.19 12.37 -4.06
C PHE A 120 -11.51 11.64 -4.31
N ASP A 121 -12.50 12.35 -4.84
CA ASP A 121 -13.72 11.73 -5.35
C ASP A 121 -13.44 11.04 -6.70
N LEU A 122 -14.29 10.14 -7.11
CA LEU A 122 -14.21 9.53 -8.44
C LEU A 122 -14.44 10.57 -9.53
N SER A 123 -13.72 10.46 -10.63
CA SER A 123 -13.91 11.32 -11.79
C SER A 123 -15.30 11.11 -12.43
N GLU A 124 -15.73 12.08 -13.21
CA GLU A 124 -17.02 11.98 -13.94
C GLU A 124 -17.01 10.83 -14.94
N GLU A 125 -15.88 10.51 -15.56
CA GLU A 125 -15.74 9.37 -16.49
C GLU A 125 -15.95 8.04 -15.77
N VAL A 126 -15.48 7.90 -14.52
CA VAL A 126 -15.74 6.71 -13.70
C VAL A 126 -17.20 6.66 -13.27
N LYS A 127 -17.77 7.78 -12.79
CA LYS A 127 -19.17 7.86 -12.36
C LYS A 127 -20.14 7.55 -13.49
N ARG A 128 -19.84 7.98 -14.73
CA ARG A 128 -20.61 7.66 -15.94
C ARG A 128 -20.31 6.28 -16.52
N LYS A 129 -19.45 5.49 -15.86
CA LYS A 129 -19.02 4.17 -16.31
C LYS A 129 -18.32 4.16 -17.69
N GLU A 130 -17.68 5.24 -18.07
CA GLU A 130 -16.84 5.34 -19.26
C GLU A 130 -15.47 4.67 -19.01
N LEU A 131 -14.94 4.84 -17.78
CA LEU A 131 -13.79 4.13 -17.25
C LEU A 131 -14.26 3.08 -16.23
N TRP A 132 -13.54 1.97 -16.10
CA TRP A 132 -13.87 0.86 -15.21
C TRP A 132 -15.33 0.35 -15.36
N LYS A 133 -15.76 0.19 -16.57
CA LYS A 133 -17.16 -0.23 -16.92
C LYS A 133 -17.63 -1.50 -16.20
N GLU A 134 -16.71 -2.43 -15.96
CA GLU A 134 -16.97 -3.71 -15.30
C GLU A 134 -17.04 -3.58 -13.77
N HIS A 135 -16.57 -2.46 -13.23
CA HIS A 135 -16.58 -2.18 -11.81
C HIS A 135 -17.78 -1.27 -11.49
N ASP A 136 -18.75 -1.79 -10.74
CA ASP A 136 -19.82 -0.94 -10.17
C ASP A 136 -19.27 -0.16 -8.97
N LEU A 137 -18.26 0.70 -9.24
CA LEU A 137 -17.56 1.47 -8.23
C LEU A 137 -18.39 2.70 -7.84
N LYS A 138 -18.58 2.88 -6.54
CA LYS A 138 -19.32 4.00 -5.94
C LYS A 138 -18.64 4.44 -4.67
N ILE A 139 -18.69 5.74 -4.39
CA ILE A 139 -18.40 6.27 -3.08
C ILE A 139 -19.66 6.14 -2.23
N ASN A 140 -19.59 5.36 -1.16
CA ASN A 140 -20.73 5.13 -0.27
C ASN A 140 -20.78 6.15 0.87
N ASN A 141 -19.62 6.57 1.35
CA ASN A 141 -19.50 7.42 2.53
C ASN A 141 -18.16 8.16 2.52
N HIS A 142 -17.92 8.96 3.52
CA HIS A 142 -16.62 9.58 3.77
C HIS A 142 -16.36 9.68 5.28
N ILE A 143 -15.09 9.70 5.63
CA ILE A 143 -14.60 9.98 6.98
C ILE A 143 -13.70 11.22 6.93
N ASN A 144 -13.51 11.88 8.07
CA ASN A 144 -12.58 12.99 8.19
C ASN A 144 -11.32 12.49 8.89
N LEU A 145 -10.20 12.55 8.18
CA LEU A 145 -8.91 12.16 8.70
C LEU A 145 -7.97 13.35 8.80
N GLN A 146 -6.96 13.23 9.63
CA GLN A 146 -5.90 14.22 9.74
C GLN A 146 -4.70 13.75 8.93
N MET A 147 -4.32 14.56 7.94
CA MET A 147 -3.19 14.28 7.07
C MET A 147 -1.87 14.39 7.83
N ARG A 148 -0.93 13.53 7.51
CA ARG A 148 0.44 13.49 8.03
C ARG A 148 1.44 13.36 6.88
N THR A 149 2.58 14.01 7.01
CA THR A 149 3.71 13.75 6.11
C THR A 149 4.45 12.50 6.56
N LEU A 150 5.02 11.74 5.62
CA LEU A 150 5.83 10.57 5.96
C LEU A 150 7.05 10.98 6.78
N ASP A 151 7.67 12.11 6.44
CA ASP A 151 8.82 12.64 7.16
C ASP A 151 8.50 12.95 8.63
N SER A 152 7.33 13.51 8.93
CA SER A 152 6.92 13.80 10.30
C SER A 152 6.64 12.52 11.10
N ILE A 153 6.05 11.50 10.47
CA ILE A 153 5.80 10.20 11.09
C ILE A 153 7.13 9.53 11.45
N PHE A 154 8.10 9.53 10.53
CA PHE A 154 9.40 8.93 10.75
C PHE A 154 10.15 9.61 11.90
N ASN A 155 10.14 10.95 11.92
CA ASN A 155 10.74 11.73 13.00
C ASN A 155 10.08 11.46 14.36
N GLU A 156 8.75 11.51 14.44
CA GLU A 156 8.01 11.29 15.69
C GLU A 156 8.23 9.91 16.27
N LYS A 157 8.28 8.90 15.40
CA LYS A 157 8.44 7.51 15.81
C LYS A 157 9.89 7.03 15.87
N ASN A 158 10.87 7.89 15.61
CA ASN A 158 12.28 7.57 15.51
C ASN A 158 12.56 6.40 14.55
N ILE A 159 11.91 6.40 13.38
CA ILE A 159 12.08 5.38 12.35
C ILE A 159 13.26 5.79 11.47
N ASP A 160 14.23 4.89 11.32
CA ASP A 160 15.32 5.08 10.36
C ASP A 160 14.84 4.72 8.94
N SER A 161 14.83 5.71 8.05
CA SER A 161 14.43 5.51 6.65
C SER A 161 15.38 4.60 5.86
N ASN A 162 16.61 4.36 6.34
CA ASN A 162 17.53 3.40 5.76
C ASN A 162 17.05 1.95 5.90
N ASP A 163 16.19 1.68 6.87
CA ASP A 163 15.62 0.35 7.08
C ASP A 163 14.59 -0.06 6.00
N TYR A 164 14.12 0.90 5.18
CA TYR A 164 13.00 0.72 4.24
C TYR A 164 13.33 1.36 2.88
N ASP A 165 14.19 0.72 2.13
CA ASP A 165 14.74 1.26 0.87
C ASP A 165 14.00 0.79 -0.40
N HIS A 166 12.97 -0.06 -0.24
CA HIS A 166 12.00 -0.38 -1.29
C HIS A 166 10.60 0.09 -0.88
N TRP A 167 9.98 0.96 -1.68
CA TRP A 167 8.65 1.48 -1.41
C TRP A 167 7.62 0.86 -2.33
N VAL A 168 6.48 0.48 -1.77
CA VAL A 168 5.28 0.08 -2.52
C VAL A 168 4.21 1.14 -2.22
N MET A 169 3.64 1.73 -3.27
CA MET A 169 2.70 2.85 -3.15
C MET A 169 1.44 2.57 -3.97
N ASP A 170 0.34 2.39 -3.26
CA ASP A 170 -1.01 2.27 -3.80
C ASP A 170 -1.94 3.16 -2.95
N LEU A 171 -2.01 4.44 -3.29
CA LEU A 171 -2.72 5.48 -2.54
C LEU A 171 -3.92 6.04 -3.30
N GLN A 172 -4.30 5.35 -4.37
CA GLN A 172 -5.51 5.64 -5.12
C GLN A 172 -5.60 7.11 -5.58
N GLY A 173 -4.52 7.54 -6.28
CA GLY A 173 -4.36 8.89 -6.84
C GLY A 173 -3.65 9.91 -5.93
N ALA A 174 -3.34 9.55 -4.67
CA ALA A 174 -2.65 10.43 -3.73
C ALA A 174 -1.11 10.21 -3.68
N GLU A 175 -0.54 9.43 -4.58
CA GLU A 175 0.88 9.05 -4.62
C GLU A 175 1.78 10.28 -4.66
N LEU A 176 1.51 11.23 -5.55
CA LEU A 176 2.32 12.44 -5.69
C LEU A 176 2.27 13.34 -4.44
N ILE A 177 1.11 13.43 -3.80
CA ILE A 177 0.95 14.21 -2.56
C ILE A 177 1.78 13.56 -1.44
N CYS A 178 1.74 12.23 -1.32
CA CYS A 178 2.57 11.49 -0.37
C CYS A 178 4.07 11.68 -0.67
N LEU A 179 4.49 11.57 -1.93
CA LEU A 179 5.88 11.80 -2.35
C LEU A 179 6.36 13.22 -1.98
N LYS A 180 5.52 14.24 -2.12
CA LYS A 180 5.84 15.62 -1.71
C LYS A 180 6.02 15.75 -0.19
N GLY A 181 5.33 14.94 0.60
CA GLY A 181 5.48 14.87 2.07
C GLY A 181 6.64 13.97 2.55
N SER A 182 7.47 13.47 1.65
CA SER A 182 8.52 12.47 1.92
C SER A 182 9.91 12.96 1.54
N ASN A 183 10.17 14.27 1.64
CA ASN A 183 11.38 14.90 1.09
C ASN A 183 12.70 14.41 1.73
N GLN A 184 12.68 13.98 2.98
CA GLN A 184 13.86 13.44 3.66
C GLN A 184 13.91 11.91 3.51
N SER A 185 12.81 11.23 3.83
CA SER A 185 12.76 9.76 3.81
C SER A 185 13.00 9.18 2.41
N ILE A 186 12.55 9.82 1.34
CA ILE A 186 12.79 9.37 -0.05
C ILE A 186 14.28 9.36 -0.45
N LYS A 187 15.12 10.10 0.26
CA LYS A 187 16.57 10.15 -0.06
C LYS A 187 17.23 8.78 0.07
N ASN A 188 16.75 7.96 1.00
CA ASN A 188 17.28 6.62 1.26
C ASN A 188 16.55 5.51 0.48
N CYS A 189 15.45 5.86 -0.19
CA CYS A 189 14.73 4.94 -1.05
C CYS A 189 15.57 4.62 -2.31
N LYS A 190 15.68 3.34 -2.64
CA LYS A 190 16.41 2.83 -3.81
C LYS A 190 15.50 2.40 -4.94
N SER A 191 14.29 1.96 -4.63
CA SER A 191 13.30 1.56 -5.63
C SER A 191 11.87 1.81 -5.14
N ILE A 192 10.99 2.18 -6.06
CA ILE A 192 9.58 2.49 -5.80
C ILE A 192 8.72 1.71 -6.79
N HIS A 193 7.88 0.83 -6.28
CA HIS A 193 6.79 0.20 -7.00
C HIS A 193 5.53 1.02 -6.74
N ILE A 194 4.94 1.61 -7.76
CA ILE A 194 3.91 2.64 -7.62
C ILE A 194 2.78 2.44 -8.62
N GLU A 195 1.54 2.50 -8.14
CA GLU A 195 0.36 2.55 -8.99
C GLU A 195 0.31 3.88 -9.75
N ILE A 196 0.07 3.81 -11.06
CA ILE A 196 -0.07 4.99 -11.91
C ILE A 196 -1.30 4.92 -12.79
N SER A 197 -1.81 6.10 -13.14
CA SER A 197 -2.92 6.24 -14.08
C SER A 197 -2.59 7.27 -15.16
N LYS A 198 -2.76 6.89 -16.43
CA LYS A 198 -2.68 7.80 -17.57
C LYS A 198 -3.98 8.56 -17.80
N LYS A 199 -5.08 8.02 -17.26
CA LYS A 199 -6.42 8.62 -17.31
C LYS A 199 -6.85 9.16 -15.96
N ASN A 200 -7.82 10.04 -15.97
CA ASN A 200 -8.35 10.65 -14.76
C ASN A 200 -9.38 9.74 -14.09
N TYR A 201 -8.94 8.88 -13.18
CA TYR A 201 -9.85 8.04 -12.37
C TYR A 201 -10.37 8.78 -11.14
N TYR A 202 -9.59 9.70 -10.60
CA TYR A 202 -9.88 10.48 -9.40
C TYR A 202 -9.81 11.98 -9.68
N GLU A 203 -10.80 12.76 -9.23
CA GLU A 203 -10.82 14.22 -9.39
C GLU A 203 -9.67 14.88 -8.64
N GLY A 204 -8.69 15.39 -9.38
CA GLY A 204 -7.48 15.98 -8.79
C GLY A 204 -6.40 14.99 -8.41
N GLY A 205 -6.58 13.70 -8.73
CA GLY A 205 -5.53 12.68 -8.58
C GLY A 205 -4.30 12.97 -9.44
N ALA A 206 -3.16 12.43 -9.04
CA ALA A 206 -1.90 12.63 -9.73
C ALA A 206 -1.93 12.07 -11.16
N LYS A 207 -1.42 12.85 -12.10
CA LYS A 207 -1.22 12.38 -13.48
C LYS A 207 0.09 11.64 -13.60
N TRP A 208 0.12 10.63 -14.46
CA TRP A 208 1.33 9.88 -14.77
C TRP A 208 2.55 10.77 -15.04
N SER A 209 2.38 11.81 -15.87
CA SER A 209 3.46 12.74 -16.21
C SER A 209 4.03 13.48 -15.00
N GLU A 210 3.17 13.84 -14.04
CA GLU A 210 3.58 14.58 -12.82
C GLU A 210 4.36 13.67 -11.85
N ILE A 211 3.94 12.41 -11.70
CA ILE A 211 4.65 11.40 -10.90
C ILE A 211 6.02 11.13 -11.51
N LYS A 212 6.06 10.90 -12.84
CA LYS A 212 7.30 10.63 -13.58
C LYS A 212 8.28 11.79 -13.43
N GLU A 213 7.84 13.04 -13.70
CA GLU A 213 8.66 14.22 -13.56
C GLU A 213 9.22 14.39 -12.14
N PHE A 214 8.39 14.22 -11.13
CA PHE A 214 8.80 14.30 -9.73
C PHE A 214 9.89 13.27 -9.40
N LEU A 215 9.69 12.02 -9.78
CA LEU A 215 10.65 10.95 -9.50
C LEU A 215 11.94 11.10 -10.30
N ASP A 216 11.88 11.55 -11.57
CA ASP A 216 13.05 11.88 -12.37
C ASP A 216 13.89 12.98 -11.69
N GLN A 217 13.26 14.03 -11.15
CA GLN A 217 13.93 15.11 -10.39
C GLN A 217 14.57 14.60 -9.07
N LYS A 218 14.05 13.53 -8.49
CA LYS A 218 14.60 12.87 -7.29
C LYS A 218 15.69 11.83 -7.63
N GLY A 219 16.05 11.67 -8.89
CA GLY A 219 17.09 10.76 -9.35
C GLY A 219 16.65 9.32 -9.58
N PHE A 220 15.35 9.09 -9.66
CA PHE A 220 14.81 7.79 -10.04
C PHE A 220 14.66 7.69 -11.56
N LYS A 221 14.80 6.49 -12.08
CA LYS A 221 14.52 6.17 -13.49
C LYS A 221 13.44 5.10 -13.57
N LEU A 222 12.52 5.30 -14.47
CA LEU A 222 11.51 4.30 -14.80
C LEU A 222 12.19 3.05 -15.36
N PHE A 223 11.91 1.89 -14.78
CA PHE A 223 12.46 0.61 -15.21
C PHE A 223 11.92 0.18 -16.58
N LYS A 224 10.61 0.35 -16.80
CA LYS A 224 9.91 0.00 -18.01
C LYS A 224 8.67 0.87 -18.21
N GLU A 225 8.45 1.32 -19.45
CA GLU A 225 7.27 2.11 -19.78
C GLU A 225 5.98 1.32 -19.57
N PRO A 226 4.93 1.96 -18.97
CA PRO A 226 3.65 1.33 -18.74
C PRO A 226 2.95 0.95 -20.03
N LYS A 227 2.38 -0.26 -20.07
CA LYS A 227 1.68 -0.82 -21.22
C LYS A 227 0.20 -0.48 -21.23
N SER A 228 -0.39 -0.32 -20.04
CA SER A 228 -1.80 0.00 -19.87
C SER A 228 -2.02 1.43 -19.39
N ASP A 229 -3.29 1.83 -19.30
CA ASP A 229 -3.66 3.16 -18.80
C ASP A 229 -3.67 3.23 -17.26
N HIS A 230 -3.68 2.09 -16.62
CA HIS A 230 -3.68 1.94 -15.17
C HIS A 230 -2.95 0.66 -14.81
N GLU A 231 -1.80 0.79 -14.19
CA GLU A 231 -0.95 -0.33 -13.76
C GLU A 231 0.13 0.13 -12.78
N ASP A 232 0.77 -0.84 -12.14
CA ASP A 232 1.94 -0.61 -11.32
C ASP A 232 3.20 -0.51 -12.17
N VAL A 233 4.08 0.41 -11.81
CA VAL A 233 5.38 0.59 -12.45
C VAL A 233 6.50 0.65 -11.42
N LEU A 234 7.70 0.22 -11.82
CA LEU A 234 8.89 0.24 -10.98
C LEU A 234 9.81 1.40 -11.39
N PHE A 235 10.18 2.21 -10.41
CA PHE A 235 11.25 3.20 -10.52
C PHE A 235 12.47 2.77 -9.70
N ILE A 236 13.65 3.03 -10.21
CA ILE A 236 14.92 2.67 -9.60
C ILE A 236 15.77 3.90 -9.47
N LYS A 237 16.37 4.13 -8.31
CA LYS A 237 17.29 5.23 -8.09
C LYS A 237 18.62 4.96 -8.78
N ASN A 238 19.14 5.94 -9.49
CA ASN A 238 20.48 5.86 -10.00
C ASN A 238 21.47 5.82 -8.84
N SER A 239 22.36 4.83 -8.85
CA SER A 239 23.49 4.72 -7.94
C SER A 239 24.52 5.81 -8.19
#